data_0b2d18f815da55dd2baca03764c7c6e6
#
_entry.id   0b2d18f815da55dd2baca03764c7c6e6
#
_cell.length_a   1.000
_cell.length_b   1.000
_cell.length_c   1.000
_cell.angle_alpha   90.00
_cell.angle_beta   90.00
_cell.angle_gamma   90.00
#
_symmetry.space_group_name_H-M   'P 1'
#
loop_
_entity.id
_entity.type
_entity.pdbx_description
1 polymer ?
#
loop_
_entity_poly.entity_id
_entity_poly.type
_entity_poly.pdbx_seq_one_letter_code
_entity_poly.pdbx_strand_id
1 'polypeptide(L)'
;IGAYSNGCQEDDRTTGSKGINPCPILERAGGIWQFKSNKLNQSYQQGTRYSTGLRNVVGLDWNSNTNQLYVMQHGRDQLHDLYPNIFSEKQSAELPAECLYALTPGADCGWPYIYYDGLAHKKMVSPEYGGDGKKEGGKNAIEPAASYPAHMAPNGLLFYTGKQFPVKYLNGAFIAFHGSWNRAPLPQKGYLVAFQPFAD
;
A
#
# COMPACT_ATOMS: atom_id res chain seq x y z
N ILE A 1 -0.96 -7.40 -7.27
CA ILE A 1 -2.02 -8.36 -7.00
C ILE A 1 -2.14 -8.53 -5.51
N GLY A 2 -3.36 -8.38 -5.05
CA GLY A 2 -3.69 -8.46 -3.64
C GLY A 2 -3.10 -9.70 -2.99
N ALA A 3 -2.44 -9.48 -1.92
CA ALA A 3 -1.96 -10.54 -1.11
C ALA A 3 -2.93 -10.78 0.03
N TYR A 4 -2.75 -11.86 0.73
CA TYR A 4 -3.53 -12.21 1.89
C TYR A 4 -3.76 -11.04 2.84
N SER A 5 -4.92 -11.02 3.46
CA SER A 5 -5.56 -9.93 4.14
C SER A 5 -4.63 -9.02 4.96
N ASN A 6 -3.92 -9.52 5.95
CA ASN A 6 -3.19 -8.69 6.90
C ASN A 6 -1.70 -9.04 7.02
N GLY A 7 -1.29 -10.13 6.43
CA GLY A 7 0.08 -10.62 6.47
C GLY A 7 0.13 -12.12 6.20
N CYS A 8 1.31 -12.68 6.19
CA CYS A 8 1.51 -14.11 6.13
C CYS A 8 1.40 -14.67 7.55
N GLN A 9 0.20 -14.95 8.00
CA GLN A 9 -0.08 -15.41 9.36
C GLN A 9 -0.05 -16.94 9.44
N GLU A 10 0.39 -17.48 10.57
CA GLU A 10 0.32 -18.92 10.87
C GLU A 10 -1.14 -19.39 10.88
N ASP A 11 -2.01 -18.62 11.54
CA ASP A 11 -3.46 -18.80 11.56
C ASP A 11 -4.13 -17.52 11.05
N ASP A 12 -4.58 -17.53 9.78
CA ASP A 12 -5.14 -16.35 9.14
C ASP A 12 -6.35 -15.83 9.92
N ARG A 13 -6.33 -14.53 10.23
CA ARG A 13 -7.36 -13.80 10.98
C ARG A 13 -7.64 -14.30 12.40
N THR A 14 -6.72 -15.00 12.99
CA THR A 14 -6.82 -15.40 14.40
C THR A 14 -6.14 -14.37 15.30
N THR A 15 -6.77 -14.02 16.41
CA THR A 15 -6.23 -13.05 17.38
C THR A 15 -4.86 -13.49 17.89
N GLY A 16 -3.88 -12.60 17.78
CA GLY A 16 -2.51 -12.83 18.23
C GLY A 16 -1.68 -13.74 17.31
N SER A 17 -2.19 -14.11 16.12
CA SER A 17 -1.47 -14.96 15.18
C SER A 17 -0.12 -14.36 14.81
N LYS A 18 0.91 -15.22 14.79
CA LYS A 18 2.26 -14.83 14.38
C LYS A 18 2.41 -14.85 12.87
N GLY A 19 3.36 -14.07 12.37
CA GLY A 19 3.72 -14.06 10.95
C GLY A 19 4.67 -15.21 10.59
N ILE A 20 4.45 -15.79 9.42
CA ILE A 20 5.35 -16.77 8.83
C ILE A 20 6.54 -16.04 8.23
N ASN A 21 7.76 -16.43 8.61
CA ASN A 21 8.99 -15.82 8.08
C ASN A 21 10.07 -16.89 7.81
N PRO A 22 10.52 -17.08 6.54
CA PRO A 22 10.03 -16.40 5.34
C PRO A 22 8.61 -16.85 4.96
N CYS A 23 7.82 -15.94 4.38
CA CYS A 23 6.47 -16.27 3.94
C CYS A 23 6.47 -16.80 2.49
N PRO A 24 6.05 -18.07 2.24
CA PRO A 24 6.13 -18.68 0.91
C PRO A 24 5.26 -17.99 -0.14
N ILE A 25 4.16 -17.35 0.29
CA ILE A 25 3.27 -16.67 -0.65
C ILE A 25 3.95 -15.48 -1.37
N LEU A 26 4.97 -14.89 -0.75
CA LEU A 26 5.72 -13.78 -1.31
C LEU A 26 6.51 -14.15 -2.57
N GLU A 27 6.72 -15.41 -2.84
CA GLU A 27 7.28 -15.87 -4.12
C GLU A 27 6.38 -15.52 -5.30
N ARG A 28 5.06 -15.45 -5.09
CA ARG A 28 4.05 -15.25 -6.15
C ARG A 28 3.14 -14.05 -5.94
N ALA A 29 3.17 -13.41 -4.79
CA ALA A 29 2.28 -12.31 -4.44
C ALA A 29 3.04 -11.15 -3.79
N GLY A 30 2.34 -10.05 -3.51
CA GLY A 30 2.90 -8.92 -2.78
C GLY A 30 3.91 -8.11 -3.59
N GLY A 31 3.65 -7.84 -4.86
CA GLY A 31 4.52 -7.03 -5.70
C GLY A 31 3.94 -6.73 -7.07
N ILE A 32 4.75 -6.14 -7.91
CA ILE A 32 4.44 -5.82 -9.31
C ILE A 32 5.30 -6.65 -10.23
N TRP A 33 4.69 -7.20 -11.28
CA TRP A 33 5.38 -7.94 -12.33
C TRP A 33 5.26 -7.21 -13.66
N GLN A 34 6.35 -7.20 -14.39
CA GLN A 34 6.45 -6.62 -15.71
C GLN A 34 6.52 -7.73 -16.76
N PHE A 35 5.76 -7.56 -17.85
CA PHE A 35 5.72 -8.47 -19.00
C PHE A 35 6.02 -7.71 -20.28
N LYS A 36 6.51 -8.41 -21.31
CA LYS A 36 6.74 -7.83 -22.63
C LYS A 36 5.39 -7.57 -23.32
N SER A 37 5.10 -6.32 -23.68
CA SER A 37 3.84 -5.93 -24.34
C SER A 37 3.67 -6.49 -25.76
N ASN A 38 4.78 -6.79 -26.44
CA ASN A 38 4.81 -7.32 -27.81
C ASN A 38 4.91 -8.85 -27.89
N LYS A 39 4.74 -9.58 -26.77
CA LYS A 39 4.78 -11.04 -26.73
C LYS A 39 3.45 -11.59 -26.24
N LEU A 40 2.80 -12.39 -27.10
CA LEU A 40 1.55 -13.08 -26.75
C LEU A 40 1.82 -14.36 -25.95
N ASN A 41 0.77 -14.88 -25.29
CA ASN A 41 0.75 -16.15 -24.58
C ASN A 41 1.86 -16.28 -23.51
N GLN A 42 2.17 -15.20 -22.81
CA GLN A 42 3.11 -15.23 -21.71
C GLN A 42 2.49 -15.90 -20.48
N SER A 43 3.25 -16.79 -19.85
CA SER A 43 2.92 -17.33 -18.54
C SER A 43 3.45 -16.42 -17.43
N TYR A 44 2.93 -16.59 -16.21
CA TYR A 44 3.38 -15.85 -15.03
C TYR A 44 4.90 -15.95 -14.80
N GLN A 45 5.49 -17.12 -15.04
CA GLN A 45 6.93 -17.37 -14.86
C GLN A 45 7.82 -16.57 -15.84
N GLN A 46 7.24 -16.02 -16.89
CA GLN A 46 7.93 -15.18 -17.87
C GLN A 46 7.93 -13.69 -17.50
N GLY A 47 7.22 -13.33 -16.44
CA GLY A 47 7.24 -11.97 -15.89
C GLY A 47 8.52 -11.70 -15.12
N THR A 48 9.00 -10.47 -15.19
CA THR A 48 10.09 -9.99 -14.33
C THR A 48 9.49 -9.27 -13.12
N ARG A 49 9.91 -9.62 -11.92
CA ARG A 49 9.44 -8.96 -10.70
C ARG A 49 10.02 -7.56 -10.63
N TYR A 50 9.17 -6.56 -10.76
CA TYR A 50 9.55 -5.16 -10.77
C TYR A 50 9.75 -4.61 -9.35
N SER A 51 8.84 -4.98 -8.43
CA SER A 51 8.91 -4.57 -7.02
C SER A 51 8.32 -5.64 -6.09
N THR A 52 8.65 -5.54 -4.80
CA THR A 52 8.19 -6.43 -3.72
C THR A 52 7.53 -5.63 -2.59
N GLY A 53 7.03 -6.32 -1.58
CA GLY A 53 6.58 -5.70 -0.34
C GLY A 53 5.30 -4.88 -0.46
N LEU A 54 4.42 -5.21 -1.41
CA LEU A 54 3.14 -4.55 -1.62
C LEU A 54 1.98 -5.48 -1.22
N ARG A 55 1.02 -4.95 -0.43
CA ARG A 55 -0.16 -5.70 0.02
C ARG A 55 -1.21 -5.82 -1.08
N ASN A 56 -1.97 -4.78 -1.30
CA ASN A 56 -3.04 -4.72 -2.30
C ASN A 56 -2.91 -3.42 -3.09
N VAL A 57 -2.62 -3.56 -4.37
CA VAL A 57 -2.51 -2.44 -5.31
C VAL A 57 -3.66 -2.53 -6.30
N VAL A 58 -4.49 -1.48 -6.36
CA VAL A 58 -5.58 -1.37 -7.33
C VAL A 58 -5.30 -0.23 -8.31
N GLY A 59 -4.93 0.95 -7.81
CA GLY A 59 -4.51 2.08 -8.63
C GLY A 59 -3.02 2.01 -8.97
N LEU A 60 -2.70 2.10 -10.25
CA LEU A 60 -1.32 2.24 -10.73
C LEU A 60 -1.29 3.07 -12.02
N ASP A 61 -0.26 3.89 -12.15
CA ASP A 61 -0.04 4.70 -13.36
C ASP A 61 1.43 5.05 -13.55
N TRP A 62 1.82 5.31 -14.80
CA TRP A 62 3.16 5.72 -15.17
C TRP A 62 3.25 7.24 -15.23
N ASN A 63 4.06 7.84 -14.37
CA ASN A 63 4.37 9.26 -14.46
C ASN A 63 5.44 9.49 -15.53
N SER A 64 5.04 10.01 -16.69
CA SER A 64 5.96 10.29 -17.80
C SER A 64 6.94 11.43 -17.51
N ASN A 65 6.61 12.33 -16.57
CA ASN A 65 7.49 13.44 -16.18
C ASN A 65 8.70 12.94 -15.36
N THR A 66 8.46 12.03 -14.41
CA THR A 66 9.52 11.44 -13.58
C THR A 66 10.07 10.12 -14.15
N ASN A 67 9.44 9.60 -15.20
CA ASN A 67 9.73 8.30 -15.80
C ASN A 67 9.71 7.14 -14.78
N GLN A 68 8.67 7.12 -13.93
CA GLN A 68 8.52 6.14 -12.85
C GLN A 68 7.10 5.57 -12.81
N LEU A 69 6.99 4.32 -12.36
CA LEU A 69 5.72 3.71 -12.01
C LEU A 69 5.29 4.14 -10.61
N TYR A 70 4.07 4.61 -10.48
CA TYR A 70 3.46 4.88 -9.18
C TYR A 70 2.33 3.91 -8.91
N VAL A 71 2.17 3.54 -7.65
CA VAL A 71 1.12 2.62 -7.21
C VAL A 71 0.48 3.09 -5.92
N MET A 72 -0.83 2.91 -5.82
CA MET A 72 -1.58 3.09 -4.57
C MET A 72 -1.73 1.75 -3.86
N GLN A 73 -1.22 1.68 -2.64
CA GLN A 73 -1.38 0.51 -1.78
C GLN A 73 -2.45 0.75 -0.73
N HIS A 74 -3.39 -0.19 -0.62
CA HIS A 74 -4.31 -0.25 0.52
C HIS A 74 -3.59 -0.70 1.80
N GLY A 75 -3.79 0.04 2.86
CA GLY A 75 -3.40 -0.37 4.21
C GLY A 75 -4.08 -1.67 4.64
N ARG A 76 -3.54 -2.32 5.66
CA ARG A 76 -4.16 -3.50 6.25
C ARG A 76 -5.37 -3.14 7.10
N ASP A 77 -6.21 -4.12 7.38
CA ASP A 77 -7.38 -3.99 8.26
C ASP A 77 -7.17 -4.69 9.60
N GLN A 78 -8.10 -4.51 10.54
CA GLN A 78 -8.28 -5.33 11.74
C GLN A 78 -7.09 -5.32 12.71
N LEU A 79 -6.43 -4.17 12.89
CA LEU A 79 -5.34 -4.09 13.87
C LEU A 79 -5.84 -4.34 15.29
N HIS A 80 -6.99 -3.76 15.69
CA HIS A 80 -7.55 -3.99 17.03
C HIS A 80 -8.12 -5.41 17.17
N ASP A 81 -8.90 -5.88 16.19
CA ASP A 81 -9.55 -7.20 16.27
C ASP A 81 -8.54 -8.32 16.44
N LEU A 82 -7.40 -8.21 15.78
CA LEU A 82 -6.36 -9.24 15.80
C LEU A 82 -5.32 -9.01 16.90
N TYR A 83 -5.10 -7.75 17.30
CA TYR A 83 -4.07 -7.41 18.29
C TYR A 83 -4.61 -6.37 19.31
N PRO A 84 -5.69 -6.71 20.08
CA PRO A 84 -6.36 -5.76 21.00
C PRO A 84 -5.46 -5.29 22.15
N ASN A 85 -4.44 -6.06 22.50
CA ASN A 85 -3.46 -5.68 23.51
C ASN A 85 -2.43 -4.64 23.04
N ILE A 86 -2.37 -4.39 21.72
CA ILE A 86 -1.42 -3.45 21.09
C ILE A 86 -2.14 -2.21 20.56
N PHE A 87 -3.29 -2.40 19.94
CA PHE A 87 -4.04 -1.32 19.28
C PHE A 87 -5.43 -1.18 19.86
N SER A 88 -5.83 0.06 20.17
CA SER A 88 -7.23 0.39 20.45
C SER A 88 -8.06 0.42 19.16
N GLU A 89 -9.39 0.39 19.29
CA GLU A 89 -10.33 0.55 18.15
C GLU A 89 -10.04 1.85 17.38
N LYS A 90 -9.79 2.96 18.09
CA LYS A 90 -9.46 4.24 17.49
C LYS A 90 -8.15 4.17 16.68
N GLN A 91 -7.11 3.54 17.21
CA GLN A 91 -5.87 3.35 16.48
C GLN A 91 -6.07 2.47 15.24
N SER A 92 -6.86 1.39 15.37
CA SER A 92 -7.21 0.53 14.23
C SER A 92 -7.96 1.29 13.13
N ALA A 93 -8.80 2.26 13.49
CA ALA A 93 -9.52 3.10 12.54
C ALA A 93 -8.65 4.17 11.85
N GLU A 94 -7.48 4.49 12.40
CA GLU A 94 -6.56 5.51 11.89
C GLU A 94 -5.26 4.93 11.30
N LEU A 95 -5.03 3.62 11.43
CA LEU A 95 -3.83 2.91 10.98
C LEU A 95 -4.16 1.65 10.19
N PRO A 96 -3.23 1.26 9.32
CA PRO A 96 -2.13 2.05 8.77
C PRO A 96 -2.59 2.98 7.65
N ALA A 97 -1.73 3.90 7.22
CA ALA A 97 -2.01 4.78 6.10
C ALA A 97 -2.21 4.02 4.78
N GLU A 98 -3.01 4.62 3.89
CA GLU A 98 -2.96 4.33 2.46
C GLU A 98 -1.71 4.99 1.86
N CYS A 99 -0.95 4.26 1.05
CA CYS A 99 0.35 4.76 0.60
C CYS A 99 0.45 4.87 -0.92
N LEU A 100 0.96 6.00 -1.40
CA LEU A 100 1.41 6.17 -2.77
C LEU A 100 2.92 5.90 -2.83
N TYR A 101 3.34 4.91 -3.58
CA TYR A 101 4.76 4.60 -3.78
C TYR A 101 5.22 4.96 -5.19
N ALA A 102 6.40 5.59 -5.28
CA ALA A 102 7.16 5.75 -6.52
C ALA A 102 8.12 4.56 -6.64
N LEU A 103 7.90 3.69 -7.60
CA LEU A 103 8.64 2.44 -7.72
C LEU A 103 9.81 2.54 -8.70
N THR A 104 10.93 1.96 -8.31
CA THR A 104 12.05 1.64 -9.19
C THR A 104 12.22 0.11 -9.27
N PRO A 105 12.89 -0.42 -10.34
CA PRO A 105 13.18 -1.84 -10.40
C PRO A 105 13.90 -2.34 -9.15
N GLY A 106 13.37 -3.39 -8.52
CA GLY A 106 13.91 -3.97 -7.29
C GLY A 106 13.45 -3.31 -5.98
N ALA A 107 12.60 -2.26 -6.04
CA ALA A 107 12.07 -1.62 -4.84
C ALA A 107 11.30 -2.61 -3.96
N ASP A 108 11.47 -2.48 -2.65
CA ASP A 108 10.72 -3.20 -1.62
C ASP A 108 9.92 -2.20 -0.78
N CYS A 109 8.60 -2.37 -0.69
CA CYS A 109 7.71 -1.52 0.10
C CYS A 109 7.46 -2.07 1.52
N GLY A 110 8.02 -3.24 1.86
CA GLY A 110 8.13 -3.78 3.21
C GLY A 110 6.98 -4.67 3.70
N TRP A 111 5.82 -4.73 3.01
CA TRP A 111 4.76 -5.64 3.40
C TRP A 111 5.22 -7.12 3.23
N PRO A 112 4.89 -8.03 4.14
CA PRO A 112 4.01 -7.93 5.30
C PRO A 112 4.71 -7.52 6.60
N TYR A 113 6.02 -7.35 6.59
CA TYR A 113 6.86 -7.21 7.78
C TYR A 113 6.70 -5.87 8.49
N ILE A 114 6.33 -4.85 7.70
CA ILE A 114 6.11 -3.48 8.20
C ILE A 114 4.81 -2.90 7.63
N TYR A 115 4.33 -1.88 8.31
CA TYR A 115 3.29 -0.97 7.83
C TYR A 115 3.76 0.49 7.99
N TYR A 116 3.10 1.42 7.30
CA TYR A 116 3.38 2.84 7.43
C TYR A 116 2.36 3.51 8.36
N ASP A 117 2.86 4.09 9.46
CA ASP A 117 2.07 4.93 10.34
C ASP A 117 2.01 6.35 9.76
N GLY A 118 0.87 6.71 9.19
CA GLY A 118 0.68 8.03 8.56
C GLY A 118 0.53 9.18 9.55
N LEU A 119 0.31 8.91 10.83
CA LEU A 119 0.23 9.95 11.87
C LEU A 119 1.63 10.27 12.41
N ALA A 120 2.44 9.26 12.61
CA ALA A 120 3.82 9.40 13.08
C ALA A 120 4.81 9.62 11.93
N HIS A 121 4.42 9.40 10.69
CA HIS A 121 5.28 9.39 9.50
C HIS A 121 6.48 8.43 9.62
N LYS A 122 6.16 7.18 10.02
CA LYS A 122 7.19 6.16 10.31
C LYS A 122 6.80 4.78 9.79
N LYS A 123 7.82 4.02 9.43
CA LYS A 123 7.69 2.58 9.13
C LYS A 123 7.74 1.80 10.44
N MET A 124 6.68 1.05 10.73
CA MET A 124 6.49 0.31 11.96
C MET A 124 6.53 -1.18 11.69
N VAL A 125 7.10 -1.95 12.60
CA VAL A 125 7.05 -3.43 12.51
C VAL A 125 5.61 -3.90 12.68
N SER A 126 5.16 -4.76 11.77
CA SER A 126 3.82 -5.35 11.87
C SER A 126 3.70 -6.25 13.10
N PRO A 127 2.54 -6.27 13.77
CA PRO A 127 2.36 -7.02 15.01
C PRO A 127 2.62 -8.51 14.86
N GLU A 128 2.31 -9.11 13.71
CA GLU A 128 2.62 -10.49 13.36
C GLU A 128 4.12 -10.82 13.48
N TYR A 129 4.96 -9.83 13.28
CA TYR A 129 6.43 -9.96 13.26
C TYR A 129 7.10 -9.32 14.49
N GLY A 130 6.35 -9.21 15.58
CA GLY A 130 6.85 -8.71 16.87
C GLY A 130 6.83 -7.20 17.00
N GLY A 131 5.99 -6.52 16.23
CA GLY A 131 5.65 -5.12 16.45
C GLY A 131 4.76 -4.94 17.67
N ASP A 132 4.98 -3.86 18.40
CA ASP A 132 4.27 -3.49 19.64
C ASP A 132 3.51 -2.16 19.49
N GLY A 133 3.34 -1.69 18.25
CA GLY A 133 2.76 -0.39 17.95
C GLY A 133 3.71 0.79 18.15
N LYS A 134 4.96 0.55 18.57
CA LYS A 134 6.00 1.59 18.78
C LYS A 134 7.31 1.25 18.08
N LYS A 135 7.55 -0.02 17.81
CA LYS A 135 8.80 -0.51 17.22
C LYS A 135 8.90 -0.12 15.75
N GLU A 136 9.84 0.74 15.44
CA GLU A 136 10.20 1.10 14.07
C GLU A 136 10.95 -0.05 13.36
N GLY A 137 10.79 -0.14 12.03
CA GLY A 137 11.42 -1.19 11.23
C GLY A 137 11.45 -0.87 9.75
N GLY A 138 11.86 -1.85 8.94
CA GLY A 138 11.86 -1.70 7.48
C GLY A 138 12.93 -0.74 6.96
N LYS A 139 14.14 -0.76 7.53
CA LYS A 139 15.23 0.14 7.13
C LYS A 139 15.51 0.11 5.60
N ASN A 140 15.37 -1.06 4.99
CA ASN A 140 15.62 -1.26 3.56
C ASN A 140 14.38 -1.04 2.69
N ALA A 141 13.20 -0.91 3.29
CA ALA A 141 11.98 -0.62 2.55
C ALA A 141 11.95 0.87 2.17
N ILE A 142 11.43 1.16 0.96
CA ILE A 142 11.30 2.54 0.49
C ILE A 142 10.25 3.30 1.30
N GLU A 143 10.40 4.62 1.37
CA GLU A 143 9.37 5.52 1.90
C GLU A 143 8.25 5.72 0.89
N PRO A 144 6.99 5.89 1.32
CA PRO A 144 5.93 6.33 0.43
C PRO A 144 6.19 7.76 -0.06
N ALA A 145 5.91 8.03 -1.33
CA ALA A 145 5.94 9.38 -1.90
C ALA A 145 4.86 10.28 -1.30
N ALA A 146 3.72 9.69 -0.90
CA ALA A 146 2.67 10.34 -0.12
C ALA A 146 1.89 9.30 0.68
N SER A 147 1.27 9.75 1.77
CA SER A 147 0.39 8.90 2.59
C SER A 147 -0.93 9.60 2.86
N TYR A 148 -1.99 8.81 2.99
CA TYR A 148 -3.36 9.29 3.18
C TYR A 148 -3.99 8.59 4.39
N PRO A 149 -5.07 9.16 4.94
CA PRO A 149 -5.76 8.53 6.06
C PRO A 149 -6.12 7.07 5.79
N ALA A 150 -6.07 6.26 6.82
CA ALA A 150 -6.41 4.84 6.76
C ALA A 150 -7.83 4.59 6.23
N HIS A 151 -8.02 3.44 5.60
CA HIS A 151 -9.32 2.91 5.17
C HIS A 151 -10.09 3.81 4.18
N MET A 152 -9.38 4.61 3.40
CA MET A 152 -9.99 5.37 2.30
C MET A 152 -10.14 4.56 1.02
N ALA A 153 -9.48 3.42 0.90
CA ALA A 153 -9.51 2.49 -0.24
C ALA A 153 -9.21 3.18 -1.59
N PRO A 154 -7.94 3.48 -1.88
CA PRO A 154 -7.52 4.15 -3.12
C PRO A 154 -7.55 3.20 -4.31
N ASN A 155 -8.63 3.23 -5.10
CA ASN A 155 -8.89 2.31 -6.20
C ASN A 155 -8.48 2.84 -7.58
N GLY A 156 -8.16 4.12 -7.72
CA GLY A 156 -7.75 4.71 -8.99
C GLY A 156 -6.60 5.68 -8.82
N LEU A 157 -5.68 5.68 -9.78
CA LEU A 157 -4.57 6.62 -9.88
C LEU A 157 -4.41 7.04 -11.34
N LEU A 158 -4.30 8.34 -11.59
CA LEU A 158 -4.08 8.89 -12.93
C LEU A 158 -3.22 10.15 -12.84
N PHE A 159 -2.07 10.14 -13.50
CA PHE A 159 -1.28 11.36 -13.73
C PHE A 159 -1.88 12.20 -14.86
N TYR A 160 -2.16 13.46 -14.57
CA TYR A 160 -2.79 14.33 -15.55
C TYR A 160 -1.76 14.92 -16.53
N THR A 161 -1.93 14.57 -17.80
CA THR A 161 -1.11 15.06 -18.91
C THR A 161 -1.93 15.83 -19.95
N GLY A 162 -3.22 16.07 -19.65
CA GLY A 162 -4.17 16.74 -20.53
C GLY A 162 -3.99 18.26 -20.59
N LYS A 163 -4.85 18.91 -21.39
CA LYS A 163 -4.84 20.37 -21.61
C LYS A 163 -6.14 21.06 -21.21
N GLN A 164 -7.12 20.30 -20.66
CA GLN A 164 -8.43 20.85 -20.31
C GLN A 164 -8.46 21.51 -18.94
N PHE A 165 -7.75 20.92 -17.97
CA PHE A 165 -7.70 21.48 -16.62
C PHE A 165 -6.62 22.54 -16.51
N PRO A 166 -6.75 23.48 -15.54
CA PRO A 166 -5.75 24.49 -15.28
C PRO A 166 -4.35 23.89 -15.08
N VAL A 167 -3.31 24.65 -15.45
CA VAL A 167 -1.91 24.20 -15.43
C VAL A 167 -1.44 23.65 -14.08
N LYS A 168 -2.03 24.11 -12.97
CA LYS A 168 -1.74 23.61 -11.62
C LYS A 168 -2.01 22.11 -11.42
N TYR A 169 -2.76 21.48 -12.33
CA TYR A 169 -3.04 20.02 -12.30
C TYR A 169 -2.08 19.22 -13.19
N LEU A 170 -1.29 19.91 -14.02
CA LEU A 170 -0.37 19.22 -14.93
C LEU A 170 0.69 18.46 -14.11
N ASN A 171 0.99 17.24 -14.55
CA ASN A 171 1.93 16.30 -13.92
C ASN A 171 1.58 15.88 -12.48
N GLY A 172 0.50 16.36 -11.90
CA GLY A 172 -0.04 15.87 -10.64
C GLY A 172 -0.92 14.65 -10.82
N ALA A 173 -1.23 13.96 -9.74
CA ALA A 173 -2.03 12.74 -9.73
C ALA A 173 -3.44 12.97 -9.20
N PHE A 174 -4.46 12.47 -9.90
CA PHE A 174 -5.79 12.27 -9.37
C PHE A 174 -5.89 10.87 -8.78
N ILE A 175 -6.40 10.78 -7.55
CA ILE A 175 -6.55 9.54 -6.80
C ILE A 175 -8.01 9.39 -6.42
N ALA A 176 -8.63 8.30 -6.88
CA ALA A 176 -10.02 8.00 -6.55
C ALA A 176 -10.08 7.08 -5.32
N PHE A 177 -10.68 7.58 -4.26
CA PHE A 177 -10.88 6.86 -3.00
C PHE A 177 -12.31 6.35 -2.92
N HIS A 178 -12.46 5.02 -2.89
CA HIS A 178 -13.76 4.35 -2.79
C HIS A 178 -14.42 4.53 -1.42
N GLY A 179 -13.63 4.63 -0.36
CA GLY A 179 -14.11 4.63 1.02
C GLY A 179 -14.28 3.21 1.57
N SER A 180 -14.30 3.10 2.88
CA SER A 180 -14.46 1.82 3.57
C SER A 180 -15.12 1.99 4.93
N TRP A 181 -15.95 1.03 5.33
CA TRP A 181 -16.55 0.93 6.65
C TRP A 181 -15.53 0.56 7.76
N ASN A 182 -14.32 0.15 7.40
CA ASN A 182 -13.25 -0.26 8.34
C ASN A 182 -12.73 0.88 9.24
N ARG A 183 -13.24 2.12 9.05
CA ARG A 183 -12.93 3.23 9.95
C ARG A 183 -13.74 3.26 11.24
N ALA A 184 -14.72 2.37 11.41
CA ALA A 184 -15.45 2.32 12.69
C ALA A 184 -14.47 2.16 13.88
N PRO A 185 -14.71 2.83 15.03
CA PRO A 185 -15.88 3.65 15.38
C PRO A 185 -15.82 5.11 14.86
N LEU A 186 -14.77 5.49 14.13
CA LEU A 186 -14.66 6.84 13.57
C LEU A 186 -15.53 7.01 12.31
N PRO A 187 -15.89 8.25 11.95
CA PRO A 187 -16.60 8.52 10.71
C PRO A 187 -15.85 7.97 9.48
N GLN A 188 -16.59 7.42 8.54
CA GLN A 188 -16.06 6.95 7.27
C GLN A 188 -15.38 8.10 6.50
N LYS A 189 -14.30 7.77 5.78
CA LYS A 189 -13.58 8.66 4.87
C LYS A 189 -13.42 7.99 3.51
N GLY A 190 -13.07 8.80 2.52
CA GLY A 190 -13.04 8.41 1.11
C GLY A 190 -14.27 8.95 0.39
N TYR A 191 -14.78 8.25 -0.62
CA TYR A 191 -15.89 8.69 -1.48
C TYR A 191 -15.59 10.02 -2.18
N LEU A 192 -14.34 10.21 -2.61
CA LEU A 192 -13.86 11.43 -3.24
C LEU A 192 -12.73 11.15 -4.23
N VAL A 193 -12.47 12.12 -5.08
CA VAL A 193 -11.24 12.18 -5.87
C VAL A 193 -10.36 13.28 -5.29
N ALA A 194 -9.16 12.91 -4.86
CA ALA A 194 -8.15 13.86 -4.41
C ALA A 194 -7.17 14.19 -5.53
N PHE A 195 -6.56 15.35 -5.45
CA PHE A 195 -5.44 15.74 -6.29
C PHE A 195 -4.17 15.82 -5.45
N GLN A 196 -3.14 15.08 -5.88
CA GLN A 196 -1.81 15.12 -5.31
C GLN A 196 -0.90 15.90 -6.23
N PRO A 197 -0.47 17.13 -5.86
CA PRO A 197 0.53 17.86 -6.63
C PRO A 197 1.90 17.17 -6.49
N PHE A 198 2.68 17.24 -7.55
CA PHE A 198 4.10 16.93 -7.54
C PHE A 198 4.87 18.20 -7.89
N ALA A 199 5.99 18.43 -7.23
CA ALA A 199 6.90 19.50 -7.60
C ALA A 199 7.55 19.17 -8.97
N ASP A 200 7.73 20.20 -9.78
CA ASP A 200 8.47 20.11 -11.04
C ASP A 200 9.96 19.85 -10.80
#